data_f1ee722301a961ed14beafadfecbe470
#
_entry.id   f1ee722301a961ed14beafadfecbe470
#
_cell.length_a   1.000
_cell.length_b   1.000
_cell.length_c   1.000
_cell.angle_alpha   90.00
_cell.angle_beta   90.00
_cell.angle_gamma   90.00
#
_symmetry.space_group_name_H-M   'P 1'
#
loop_
_entity.id
_entity.type
_entity.pdbx_description
1 polymer ?
#
loop_
_entity_poly.entity_id
_entity_poly.type
_entity_poly.pdbx_seq_one_letter_code
_entity_poly.pdbx_strand_id
1 'polypeptide(L)'
;MSANLENSAVATGLEKVSCHSNPKERQCQKCSNYHTIAFISHASKVMLKILQARLQQYVNCELPDVQAGFRKGRGTRDQIANICWIIEKAREFQKNITFCFIDYDKAFDCVDHNKLWKILKEMGIPDHLTCS
;
A
#
# COMPACT_ATOMS: atom_id res chain seq x y z
N MET A 1 26.59 -1.71 -17.25
CA MET A 1 25.62 -1.30 -18.27
C MET A 1 24.44 -0.68 -17.56
N SER A 2 24.42 0.65 -17.54
CA SER A 2 23.37 1.44 -16.87
C SER A 2 22.19 1.54 -17.82
N ALA A 3 21.08 0.91 -17.48
CA ALA A 3 19.82 1.13 -18.19
C ALA A 3 19.20 2.43 -17.68
N ASN A 4 19.34 3.49 -18.46
CA ASN A 4 18.55 4.71 -18.33
C ASN A 4 17.10 4.37 -18.67
N LEU A 5 16.24 4.32 -17.69
CA LEU A 5 14.81 4.45 -17.86
C LEU A 5 14.45 5.92 -17.64
N GLU A 6 14.58 6.68 -18.71
CA GLU A 6 13.86 7.93 -18.86
C GLU A 6 12.38 7.57 -19.08
N ASN A 7 11.57 7.75 -18.05
CA ASN A 7 10.14 7.82 -18.22
C ASN A 7 9.68 9.22 -17.85
N SER A 8 9.18 9.86 -18.90
CA SER A 8 8.65 11.20 -18.97
C SER A 8 7.68 11.50 -17.81
N ALA A 9 8.05 12.46 -17.12
CA ALA A 9 7.44 13.71 -16.75
C ALA A 9 5.94 13.77 -16.65
N VAL A 10 5.49 14.22 -15.62
CA VAL A 10 4.65 15.40 -15.43
C VAL A 10 4.62 15.67 -13.94
N ALA A 11 5.54 16.48 -13.49
CA ALA A 11 5.33 17.39 -12.36
C ALA A 11 6.56 18.29 -12.30
N THR A 12 6.44 19.44 -12.87
CA THR A 12 7.34 20.58 -12.68
C THR A 12 7.48 20.85 -11.19
N GLY A 13 8.62 20.47 -10.62
CA GLY A 13 8.96 20.73 -9.22
C GLY A 13 9.41 19.55 -8.36
N LEU A 14 9.39 18.34 -8.85
CA LEU A 14 9.95 17.20 -8.13
C LEU A 14 11.41 16.98 -8.54
N GLU A 15 12.33 17.25 -7.61
CA GLU A 15 13.73 16.89 -7.70
C GLU A 15 13.89 15.40 -8.05
N LYS A 16 14.97 15.09 -8.78
CA LYS A 16 15.37 13.75 -9.23
C LYS A 16 14.99 12.65 -8.24
N VAL A 17 14.06 11.81 -8.62
CA VAL A 17 13.79 10.55 -7.93
C VAL A 17 14.99 9.63 -8.15
N SER A 18 15.83 9.48 -7.15
CA SER A 18 16.89 8.47 -7.14
C SER A 18 16.30 7.17 -6.62
N CYS A 19 16.21 6.16 -7.46
CA CYS A 19 15.72 4.85 -7.06
C CYS A 19 16.87 4.01 -6.51
N HIS A 20 16.78 3.59 -5.24
CA HIS A 20 17.64 2.58 -4.65
C HIS A 20 16.90 1.26 -4.59
N SER A 21 17.55 0.19 -4.97
CA SER A 21 16.97 -1.14 -4.98
C SER A 21 17.52 -1.98 -3.82
N ASN A 22 16.61 -2.59 -3.05
CA ASN A 22 16.97 -3.50 -1.97
C ASN A 22 16.74 -4.95 -2.46
N PRO A 23 17.76 -5.84 -2.44
CA PRO A 23 17.59 -7.21 -2.90
C PRO A 23 16.67 -8.00 -1.95
N LYS A 24 15.62 -8.60 -2.49
CA LYS A 24 14.90 -9.70 -1.86
C LYS A 24 15.66 -10.99 -2.18
N GLU A 25 16.32 -11.57 -1.19
CA GLU A 25 17.02 -12.85 -1.27
C GLU A 25 18.19 -13.01 -2.25
N ARG A 26 18.97 -14.09 -2.08
CA ARG A 26 20.29 -14.39 -2.65
C ARG A 26 20.47 -14.32 -4.19
N GLN A 27 19.49 -13.89 -4.97
CA GLN A 27 19.60 -13.78 -6.43
C GLN A 27 19.63 -12.31 -6.89
N CYS A 28 20.74 -11.64 -6.67
CA CYS A 28 20.97 -10.23 -7.05
C CYS A 28 21.04 -9.96 -8.57
N GLN A 29 20.78 -10.95 -9.43
CA GLN A 29 21.01 -10.82 -10.88
C GLN A 29 19.77 -10.41 -11.69
N LYS A 30 18.56 -10.50 -11.13
CA LYS A 30 17.33 -10.14 -11.85
C LYS A 30 16.72 -8.86 -11.28
N CYS A 31 16.46 -7.88 -12.15
CA CYS A 31 15.80 -6.61 -11.76
C CYS A 31 14.42 -6.83 -11.11
N SER A 32 13.74 -7.92 -11.43
CA SER A 32 12.45 -8.30 -10.82
C SER A 32 12.53 -8.54 -9.31
N ASN A 33 13.72 -8.87 -8.80
CA ASN A 33 13.91 -9.19 -7.38
C ASN A 33 14.18 -7.95 -6.50
N TYR A 34 14.10 -6.77 -7.08
CA TYR A 34 14.33 -5.52 -6.38
C TYR A 34 13.03 -4.73 -6.18
N HIS A 35 12.89 -4.11 -5.02
CA HIS A 35 11.91 -3.05 -4.80
C HIS A 35 12.58 -1.70 -5.00
N THR A 36 11.95 -0.85 -5.79
CA THR A 36 12.41 0.53 -5.97
C THR A 36 12.04 1.36 -4.75
N ILE A 37 13.00 2.11 -4.22
CA ILE A 37 12.79 3.07 -3.14
C ILE A 37 12.96 4.47 -3.73
N ALA A 38 11.90 5.27 -3.70
CA ALA A 38 11.94 6.65 -4.15
C ALA A 38 12.53 7.56 -3.06
N PHE A 39 13.61 8.27 -3.39
CA PHE A 39 14.14 9.33 -2.54
C PHE A 39 13.47 10.65 -2.91
N ILE A 40 12.65 11.16 -2.02
CA ILE A 40 11.95 12.43 -2.18
C ILE A 40 12.45 13.44 -1.15
N SER A 41 12.34 14.73 -1.48
CA SER A 41 12.75 15.82 -0.60
C SER A 41 11.97 15.82 0.73
N HIS A 42 12.53 16.44 1.76
CA HIS A 42 11.84 16.56 3.05
C HIS A 42 10.55 17.37 2.94
N ALA A 43 10.54 18.40 2.09
CA ALA A 43 9.34 19.19 1.84
C ALA A 43 8.22 18.33 1.23
N SER A 44 8.54 17.52 0.22
CA SER A 44 7.60 16.56 -0.37
C SER A 44 7.06 15.56 0.65
N LYS A 45 7.91 15.07 1.56
CA LYS A 45 7.48 14.16 2.64
C LYS A 45 6.49 14.82 3.59
N VAL A 46 6.70 16.10 3.94
CA VAL A 46 5.76 16.85 4.79
C VAL A 46 4.42 17.05 4.08
N MET A 47 4.46 17.43 2.80
CA MET A 47 3.26 17.60 1.98
C MET A 47 2.45 16.29 1.89
N LEU A 48 3.12 15.17 1.62
CA LEU A 48 2.47 13.85 1.58
C LEU A 48 1.83 13.48 2.93
N LYS A 49 2.46 13.81 4.06
CA LYS A 49 1.86 13.58 5.39
C LYS A 49 0.61 14.42 5.62
N ILE A 50 0.59 15.67 5.16
CA ILE A 50 -0.59 16.53 5.24
C ILE A 50 -1.73 15.96 4.40
N LEU A 51 -1.45 15.55 3.16
CA LEU A 51 -2.42 14.90 2.28
C LEU A 51 -2.93 13.59 2.89
N GLN A 52 -2.04 12.77 3.39
CA GLN A 52 -2.40 11.53 4.08
C GLN A 52 -3.36 11.79 5.25
N ALA A 53 -3.06 12.76 6.11
CA ALA A 53 -3.91 13.08 7.26
C ALA A 53 -5.31 13.56 6.84
N ARG A 54 -5.41 14.31 5.74
CA ARG A 54 -6.69 14.77 5.18
C ARG A 54 -7.49 13.62 4.57
N LEU A 55 -6.84 12.78 3.75
CA LEU A 55 -7.48 11.61 3.12
C LEU A 55 -7.93 10.57 4.15
N GLN A 56 -7.17 10.39 5.22
CA GLN A 56 -7.45 9.39 6.23
C GLN A 56 -8.83 9.54 6.89
N GLN A 57 -9.34 10.76 7.00
CA GLN A 57 -10.67 11.02 7.56
C GLN A 57 -11.78 10.41 6.71
N TYR A 58 -11.67 10.51 5.39
CA TYR A 58 -12.63 9.93 4.46
C TYR A 58 -12.46 8.42 4.35
N VAL A 59 -11.24 7.96 4.14
CA VAL A 59 -10.92 6.53 3.96
C VAL A 59 -11.34 5.70 5.17
N ASN A 60 -11.16 6.20 6.39
CA ASN A 60 -11.54 5.47 7.60
C ASN A 60 -13.04 5.21 7.71
N CYS A 61 -13.88 6.04 7.10
CA CYS A 61 -15.34 5.86 7.10
C CYS A 61 -15.78 4.79 6.09
N GLU A 62 -15.04 4.65 5.00
CA GLU A 62 -15.39 3.76 3.89
C GLU A 62 -14.76 2.36 4.01
N LEU A 63 -13.66 2.25 4.77
CA LEU A 63 -13.00 0.96 4.93
C LEU A 63 -13.82 0.01 5.79
N PRO A 64 -14.09 -1.23 5.32
CA PRO A 64 -14.82 -2.22 6.09
C PRO A 64 -14.07 -2.59 7.38
N ASP A 65 -14.82 -3.00 8.40
CA ASP A 65 -14.23 -3.33 9.71
C ASP A 65 -13.25 -4.50 9.69
N VAL A 66 -13.37 -5.37 8.70
CA VAL A 66 -12.44 -6.49 8.50
C VAL A 66 -11.06 -6.05 8.02
N GLN A 67 -10.94 -4.85 7.45
CA GLN A 67 -9.66 -4.30 7.01
C GLN A 67 -8.81 -3.93 8.20
N ALA A 68 -7.69 -4.63 8.38
CA ALA A 68 -6.73 -4.35 9.45
C ALA A 68 -5.48 -3.60 8.97
N GLY A 69 -5.04 -3.87 7.74
CA GLY A 69 -3.86 -3.23 7.17
C GLY A 69 -3.99 -1.72 7.06
N PHE A 70 -2.94 -0.98 7.44
CA PHE A 70 -2.85 0.48 7.39
C PHE A 70 -3.89 1.24 8.22
N ARG A 71 -4.59 0.59 9.14
CA ARG A 71 -5.53 1.23 10.08
C ARG A 71 -4.87 1.48 11.44
N LYS A 72 -5.12 2.68 11.99
CA LYS A 72 -4.67 3.04 13.35
C LYS A 72 -5.38 2.14 14.38
N GLY A 73 -4.63 1.60 15.32
CA GLY A 73 -5.16 0.73 16.39
C GLY A 73 -5.45 -0.70 15.96
N ARG A 74 -5.12 -1.09 14.73
CA ARG A 74 -5.24 -2.48 14.23
C ARG A 74 -3.83 -3.05 13.99
N GLY A 75 -3.40 -3.94 14.85
CA GLY A 75 -2.06 -4.53 14.78
C GLY A 75 -2.07 -5.96 14.25
N THR A 76 -0.90 -6.43 13.81
CA THR A 76 -0.70 -7.84 13.42
C THR A 76 -1.03 -8.80 14.57
N ARG A 77 -0.75 -8.38 15.82
CA ARG A 77 -1.04 -9.16 17.02
C ARG A 77 -2.53 -9.46 17.15
N ASP A 78 -3.39 -8.47 16.90
CA ASP A 78 -4.84 -8.62 16.97
C ASP A 78 -5.35 -9.59 15.90
N GLN A 79 -4.75 -9.54 14.69
CA GLN A 79 -5.12 -10.44 13.60
C GLN A 79 -4.69 -11.88 13.88
N ILE A 80 -3.52 -12.08 14.50
CA ILE A 80 -3.08 -13.40 14.96
C ILE A 80 -4.05 -13.93 16.01
N ALA A 81 -4.45 -13.12 16.98
CA ALA A 81 -5.41 -13.50 18.00
C ALA A 81 -6.76 -13.90 17.41
N ASN A 82 -7.25 -13.17 16.40
CA ASN A 82 -8.48 -13.50 15.67
C ASN A 82 -8.39 -14.86 14.98
N ILE A 83 -7.26 -15.15 14.31
CA ILE A 83 -7.05 -16.45 13.66
C ILE A 83 -7.01 -17.58 14.72
N CYS A 84 -6.29 -17.39 15.81
CA CYS A 84 -6.25 -18.35 16.92
C CYS A 84 -7.65 -18.62 17.46
N TRP A 85 -8.43 -17.58 17.70
CA TRP A 85 -9.80 -17.69 18.17
C TRP A 85 -10.70 -18.48 17.18
N ILE A 86 -10.58 -18.23 15.87
CA ILE A 86 -11.32 -18.98 14.85
C ILE A 86 -10.94 -20.46 14.88
N ILE A 87 -9.64 -20.77 15.04
CA ILE A 87 -9.15 -22.15 15.12
C ILE A 87 -9.71 -22.86 16.38
N GLU A 88 -9.70 -22.19 17.52
CA GLU A 88 -10.25 -22.70 18.78
C GLU A 88 -11.75 -23.00 18.65
N LYS A 89 -12.51 -22.06 18.08
CA LYS A 89 -13.94 -22.25 17.84
C LYS A 89 -14.21 -23.38 16.86
N ALA A 90 -13.46 -23.50 15.81
CA ALA A 90 -13.60 -24.61 14.87
C ALA A 90 -13.36 -25.97 15.54
N ARG A 91 -12.38 -26.05 16.45
CA ARG A 91 -12.12 -27.27 17.24
C ARG A 91 -13.27 -27.57 18.22
N GLU A 92 -13.76 -26.56 18.92
CA GLU A 92 -14.90 -26.68 19.86
C GLU A 92 -16.13 -27.27 19.16
N PHE A 93 -16.43 -26.78 17.97
CA PHE A 93 -17.58 -27.22 17.18
C PHE A 93 -17.28 -28.39 16.22
N GLN A 94 -16.08 -28.96 16.28
CA GLN A 94 -15.63 -30.05 15.39
C GLN A 94 -15.82 -29.72 13.90
N LYS A 95 -15.60 -28.46 13.51
CA LYS A 95 -15.71 -27.98 12.13
C LYS A 95 -14.33 -27.94 11.47
N ASN A 96 -14.24 -28.48 10.27
CA ASN A 96 -13.04 -28.31 9.45
C ASN A 96 -13.02 -26.90 8.86
N ILE A 97 -11.88 -26.24 9.00
CA ILE A 97 -11.64 -24.92 8.39
C ILE A 97 -10.43 -25.00 7.49
N THR A 98 -10.45 -24.22 6.41
CA THR A 98 -9.33 -24.08 5.50
C THR A 98 -8.97 -22.60 5.40
N PHE A 99 -7.70 -22.27 5.59
CA PHE A 99 -7.19 -20.91 5.39
C PHE A 99 -6.53 -20.82 4.02
N CYS A 100 -6.81 -19.75 3.30
CA CYS A 100 -6.13 -19.37 2.08
C CYS A 100 -5.43 -18.02 2.32
N PHE A 101 -4.10 -18.00 2.18
CA PHE A 101 -3.30 -16.79 2.29
C PHE A 101 -2.90 -16.32 0.90
N ILE A 102 -3.22 -15.06 0.59
CA ILE A 102 -2.92 -14.44 -0.70
C ILE A 102 -1.95 -13.29 -0.45
N ASP A 103 -0.76 -13.38 -1.04
CA ASP A 103 0.25 -12.32 -1.02
C ASP A 103 0.44 -11.78 -2.43
N TYR A 104 0.27 -10.46 -2.59
CA TYR A 104 0.44 -9.79 -3.88
C TYR A 104 1.90 -9.37 -4.06
N ASP A 105 2.53 -9.84 -5.13
CA ASP A 105 3.84 -9.32 -5.52
C ASP A 105 3.70 -7.91 -6.09
N LYS A 106 4.51 -6.98 -5.56
CA LYS A 106 4.57 -5.58 -6.00
C LYS A 106 3.20 -4.88 -6.07
N ALA A 107 2.35 -5.10 -5.06
CA ALA A 107 0.97 -4.61 -5.03
C ALA A 107 0.85 -3.10 -5.35
N PHE A 108 1.77 -2.27 -4.85
CA PHE A 108 1.76 -0.82 -5.09
C PHE A 108 2.20 -0.43 -6.50
N ASP A 109 3.09 -1.22 -7.13
CA ASP A 109 3.59 -0.94 -8.48
C ASP A 109 2.54 -1.30 -9.55
N CYS A 110 1.57 -2.14 -9.22
CA CYS A 110 0.51 -2.62 -10.12
C CYS A 110 -0.80 -1.82 -10.03
N VAL A 111 -0.83 -0.73 -9.26
CA VAL A 111 -2.04 0.07 -9.09
C VAL A 111 -2.36 0.87 -10.35
N ASP A 112 -3.56 0.67 -10.90
CA ASP A 112 -4.11 1.53 -11.96
C ASP A 112 -4.58 2.86 -11.36
N HIS A 113 -3.84 3.92 -11.62
CA HIS A 113 -4.10 5.25 -11.06
C HIS A 113 -5.47 5.79 -11.50
N ASN A 114 -5.90 5.55 -12.75
CA ASN A 114 -7.20 6.05 -13.22
C ASN A 114 -8.36 5.41 -12.45
N LYS A 115 -8.26 4.10 -12.19
CA LYS A 115 -9.24 3.38 -11.37
C LYS A 115 -9.19 3.86 -9.92
N LEU A 116 -8.00 4.10 -9.38
CA LEU A 116 -7.83 4.63 -8.03
C LEU A 116 -8.54 5.99 -7.88
N TRP A 117 -8.32 6.93 -8.80
CA TRP A 117 -8.96 8.24 -8.77
C TRP A 117 -10.49 8.14 -8.87
N LYS A 118 -10.99 7.23 -9.69
CA LYS A 118 -12.43 6.99 -9.79
C LYS A 118 -13.01 6.51 -8.46
N ILE A 119 -12.37 5.53 -7.82
CA ILE A 119 -12.80 5.00 -6.52
C ILE A 119 -12.77 6.11 -5.44
N LEU A 120 -11.71 6.92 -5.39
CA LEU A 120 -11.61 8.02 -4.43
C LEU A 120 -12.74 9.05 -4.61
N LYS A 121 -13.15 9.33 -5.84
CA LYS A 121 -14.31 10.20 -6.13
C LYS A 121 -15.62 9.55 -5.70
N GLU A 122 -15.80 8.26 -5.95
CA GLU A 122 -16.97 7.50 -5.51
C GLU A 122 -17.09 7.46 -3.98
N MET A 123 -15.96 7.47 -3.25
CA MET A 123 -15.89 7.59 -1.79
C MET A 123 -16.21 9.02 -1.29
N GLY A 124 -16.55 9.97 -2.16
CA GLY A 124 -16.87 11.34 -1.79
C GLY A 124 -15.68 12.20 -1.38
N ILE A 125 -14.47 11.81 -1.78
CA ILE A 125 -13.27 12.63 -1.53
C ILE A 125 -13.30 13.86 -2.43
N PRO A 126 -13.15 15.06 -1.86
CA PRO A 126 -13.21 16.31 -2.62
C PRO A 126 -12.16 16.37 -3.74
N ASP A 127 -12.55 16.95 -4.89
CA ASP A 127 -11.69 17.04 -6.07
C ASP A 127 -10.34 17.73 -5.81
N HIS A 128 -10.30 18.71 -4.92
CA HIS A 128 -9.04 19.39 -4.56
C HIS A 128 -8.02 18.50 -3.86
N LEU A 129 -8.42 17.30 -3.40
CA LEU A 129 -7.52 16.27 -2.85
C LEU A 129 -7.20 15.16 -3.85
N THR A 130 -7.95 15.07 -4.95
CA THR A 130 -7.81 14.03 -5.98
C THR A 130 -7.33 14.57 -7.31
N CYS A 131 -7.44 15.88 -7.56
CA CYS A 131 -6.89 16.50 -8.76
C CYS A 131 -5.41 16.85 -8.55
N SER A 132 -4.57 16.22 -9.33
CA SER A 132 -3.20 16.62 -9.60
C SER A 132 -3.12 17.21 -10.99
#